data_514a51413de27d69ab1b9f8297044fe8
#
_entry.id   514a51413de27d69ab1b9f8297044fe8
#
_cell.length_a   1.000
_cell.length_b   1.000
_cell.length_c   1.000
_cell.angle_alpha   90.00
_cell.angle_beta   90.00
_cell.angle_gamma   90.00
#
_symmetry.space_group_name_H-M   'P 1'
#
loop_
_entity.id
_entity.type
_entity.pdbx_description
1 polymer ?
#
loop_
_entity_poly.entity_id
_entity_poly.type
_entity_poly.pdbx_seq_one_letter_code
_entity_poly.pdbx_strand_id
1 'polypeptide(L)'
;NTADNVLSNQVRRVLQALTPKGSIIRWTVDGVEYAIPAEIGIGTGTLSTPDVIYIAISTNDGNQPENAPADDFAAVCELPYAALTRTSMASALLWAVRTLQTVCPNAAIFLATPLQTYTPQEWMDESHGLLKRSVIQKVAQKTGVHCIDSFYGSGFDRSVARFHGEVHPDEEWKIRIADFVTKEIESTLYKE
;
A
#
# COMPACT_ATOMS: atom_id res chain seq x y z
N ASN A 1 0.73 -0.89 -17.11
CA ASN A 1 1.99 -0.43 -16.52
C ASN A 1 2.81 -1.64 -16.05
N THR A 2 4.05 -1.76 -16.53
CA THR A 2 4.95 -2.90 -16.26
C THR A 2 6.02 -2.56 -15.20
N ALA A 3 6.00 -1.34 -14.66
CA ALA A 3 6.97 -0.91 -13.65
C ALA A 3 6.87 -1.76 -12.37
N ASP A 4 8.01 -2.21 -11.86
CA ASP A 4 8.08 -3.12 -10.72
C ASP A 4 7.56 -2.51 -9.40
N ASN A 5 7.60 -1.19 -9.29
CA ASN A 5 7.17 -0.45 -8.12
C ASN A 5 5.67 -0.07 -8.10
N VAL A 6 4.91 -0.49 -9.09
CA VAL A 6 3.45 -0.28 -9.10
C VAL A 6 2.78 -1.27 -8.16
N LEU A 7 1.88 -0.79 -7.29
CA LEU A 7 1.19 -1.61 -6.28
C LEU A 7 0.59 -2.89 -6.86
N SER A 8 -0.10 -2.80 -8.00
CA SER A 8 -0.72 -3.97 -8.64
C SER A 8 0.30 -5.05 -9.05
N ASN A 9 1.51 -4.65 -9.45
CA ASN A 9 2.58 -5.60 -9.77
C ASN A 9 3.17 -6.22 -8.49
N GLN A 10 3.27 -5.46 -7.40
CA GLN A 10 3.71 -6.01 -6.11
C GLN A 10 2.68 -7.01 -5.57
N VAL A 11 1.39 -6.68 -5.59
CA VAL A 11 0.32 -7.63 -5.23
C VAL A 11 0.38 -8.88 -6.10
N ARG A 12 0.55 -8.72 -7.43
CA ARG A 12 0.71 -9.88 -8.34
C ARG A 12 1.89 -10.77 -7.93
N ARG A 13 3.03 -10.21 -7.54
CA ARG A 13 4.19 -10.98 -7.06
C ARG A 13 3.91 -11.73 -5.77
N VAL A 14 3.18 -11.13 -4.86
CA VAL A 14 2.73 -11.80 -3.62
C VAL A 14 1.81 -12.98 -3.99
N LEU A 15 0.80 -12.76 -4.82
CA LEU A 15 -0.08 -13.82 -5.31
C LEU A 15 0.70 -14.95 -5.99
N GLN A 16 1.69 -14.60 -6.80
CA GLN A 16 2.57 -15.55 -7.48
C GLN A 16 3.37 -16.39 -6.49
N ALA A 17 3.88 -15.79 -5.44
CA ALA A 17 4.66 -16.46 -4.41
C ALA A 17 3.79 -17.39 -3.52
N LEU A 18 2.55 -16.99 -3.25
CA LEU A 18 1.58 -17.78 -2.45
C LEU A 18 0.95 -18.92 -3.26
N THR A 19 0.84 -18.78 -4.58
CA THR A 19 0.22 -19.81 -5.43
C THR A 19 1.16 -21.00 -5.64
N PRO A 20 0.70 -22.26 -5.52
CA PRO A 20 1.52 -23.43 -5.74
C PRO A 20 2.28 -23.39 -7.06
N LYS A 21 3.52 -23.90 -7.06
CA LYS A 21 4.39 -23.88 -8.24
C LYS A 21 3.72 -24.52 -9.45
N GLY A 22 3.71 -23.81 -10.56
CA GLY A 22 3.13 -24.27 -11.83
C GLY A 22 1.61 -24.07 -11.95
N SER A 23 0.93 -23.63 -10.90
CA SER A 23 -0.51 -23.36 -10.93
C SER A 23 -0.80 -21.93 -11.42
N ILE A 24 -1.96 -21.75 -12.06
CA ILE A 24 -2.45 -20.42 -12.46
C ILE A 24 -2.93 -19.69 -11.21
N ILE A 25 -2.55 -18.41 -11.08
CA ILE A 25 -2.99 -17.55 -9.99
C ILE A 25 -4.48 -17.26 -10.15
N ARG A 26 -5.27 -17.64 -9.13
CA ARG A 26 -6.72 -17.42 -9.07
C ARG A 26 -7.10 -16.94 -7.67
N TRP A 27 -8.14 -16.12 -7.58
CA TRP A 27 -8.78 -15.73 -6.34
C TRP A 27 -10.25 -15.38 -6.58
N THR A 28 -11.06 -15.39 -5.54
CA THR A 28 -12.50 -15.13 -5.65
C THR A 28 -12.87 -13.95 -4.76
N VAL A 29 -13.51 -12.94 -5.32
CA VAL A 29 -14.06 -11.80 -4.56
C VAL A 29 -15.54 -11.65 -4.89
N ASP A 30 -16.39 -11.50 -3.88
CA ASP A 30 -17.83 -11.35 -4.02
C ASP A 30 -18.47 -12.50 -4.87
N GLY A 31 -17.94 -13.72 -4.76
CA GLY A 31 -18.41 -14.89 -5.52
C GLY A 31 -17.95 -14.95 -6.98
N VAL A 32 -17.16 -14.01 -7.45
CA VAL A 32 -16.61 -13.97 -8.81
C VAL A 32 -15.15 -14.42 -8.79
N GLU A 33 -14.81 -15.40 -9.63
CA GLU A 33 -13.42 -15.83 -9.81
C GLU A 33 -12.65 -14.87 -10.73
N TYR A 34 -11.45 -14.51 -10.29
CA TYR A 34 -10.47 -13.73 -11.05
C TYR A 34 -9.23 -14.57 -11.29
N ALA A 35 -8.54 -14.31 -12.38
CA ALA A 35 -7.28 -14.97 -12.68
C ALA A 35 -6.28 -13.98 -13.32
N ILE A 36 -5.01 -14.24 -13.14
CA ILE A 36 -3.96 -13.59 -13.92
C ILE A 36 -3.67 -14.45 -15.14
N PRO A 37 -3.54 -13.86 -16.36
CA PRO A 37 -3.18 -14.61 -17.55
C PRO A 37 -1.94 -15.47 -17.33
N ALA A 38 -1.95 -16.71 -17.84
CA ALA A 38 -0.89 -17.71 -17.57
C ALA A 38 0.51 -17.23 -17.98
N GLU A 39 0.58 -16.37 -19.00
CA GLU A 39 1.86 -15.81 -19.52
C GLU A 39 2.63 -15.00 -18.46
N ILE A 40 1.92 -14.45 -17.45
CA ILE A 40 2.50 -13.59 -16.41
C ILE A 40 2.08 -14.00 -15.00
N GLY A 41 1.28 -15.05 -14.84
CA GLY A 41 0.62 -15.42 -13.60
C GLY A 41 0.74 -16.89 -13.23
N ILE A 42 1.93 -17.50 -13.35
CA ILE A 42 2.20 -18.84 -12.85
C ILE A 42 2.78 -18.75 -11.43
N GLY A 43 2.22 -19.54 -10.52
CA GLY A 43 2.65 -19.64 -9.13
C GLY A 43 4.09 -20.17 -9.01
N THR A 44 4.79 -19.68 -8.00
CA THR A 44 6.14 -20.14 -7.62
C THR A 44 6.16 -20.97 -6.34
N GLY A 45 5.15 -20.81 -5.48
CA GLY A 45 5.04 -21.54 -4.20
C GLY A 45 6.20 -21.24 -3.24
N THR A 46 6.71 -20.01 -3.26
CA THR A 46 7.89 -19.62 -2.47
C THR A 46 7.55 -18.99 -1.13
N LEU A 47 6.28 -18.67 -0.88
CA LEU A 47 5.79 -18.12 0.39
C LEU A 47 4.66 -18.99 0.95
N SER A 48 4.66 -19.14 2.28
CA SER A 48 3.46 -19.52 3.04
C SER A 48 2.58 -18.30 3.26
N THR A 49 1.32 -18.50 3.64
CA THR A 49 0.41 -17.41 3.99
C THR A 49 1.01 -16.58 5.12
N PRO A 50 1.17 -15.26 4.95
CA PRO A 50 1.74 -14.40 5.99
C PRO A 50 0.74 -14.14 7.11
N ASP A 51 1.24 -13.89 8.32
CA ASP A 51 0.43 -13.42 9.46
C ASP A 51 0.22 -11.90 9.41
N VAL A 52 1.18 -11.18 8.82
CA VAL A 52 1.15 -9.71 8.70
C VAL A 52 1.49 -9.28 7.27
N ILE A 53 0.73 -8.34 6.76
CA ILE A 53 0.99 -7.67 5.49
C ILE A 53 1.11 -6.17 5.76
N TYR A 54 2.26 -5.59 5.45
CA TYR A 54 2.53 -4.17 5.57
C TYR A 54 2.66 -3.54 4.18
N ILE A 55 1.85 -2.51 3.92
CA ILE A 55 1.81 -1.80 2.63
C ILE A 55 2.20 -0.35 2.88
N ALA A 56 3.41 0.01 2.46
CA ALA A 56 3.93 1.37 2.50
C ALA A 56 4.20 1.83 1.06
N ILE A 57 3.26 2.56 0.50
CA ILE A 57 3.33 3.07 -0.87
C ILE A 57 2.93 4.54 -0.89
N SER A 58 2.94 5.13 -2.04
CA SER A 58 2.44 6.46 -2.39
C SER A 58 3.46 7.60 -2.45
N THR A 59 4.68 7.44 -1.96
CA THR A 59 5.68 8.53 -2.05
C THR A 59 5.85 9.01 -3.50
N ASN A 60 5.92 8.09 -4.46
CA ASN A 60 6.13 8.39 -5.88
C ASN A 60 4.83 8.52 -6.68
N ASP A 61 3.67 8.44 -6.05
CA ASP A 61 2.40 8.63 -6.75
C ASP A 61 2.22 10.13 -7.07
N GLY A 62 1.92 10.42 -8.34
CA GLY A 62 1.71 11.78 -8.80
C GLY A 62 2.99 12.58 -8.99
N ASN A 63 4.08 11.93 -9.42
CA ASN A 63 5.37 12.56 -9.69
C ASN A 63 5.42 13.43 -10.96
N GLN A 64 4.27 13.66 -11.59
CA GLN A 64 4.08 14.62 -12.67
C GLN A 64 2.81 15.43 -12.40
N PRO A 65 2.75 16.71 -12.74
CA PRO A 65 1.57 17.56 -12.50
C PRO A 65 0.28 16.99 -13.08
N GLU A 66 0.35 16.36 -14.26
CA GLU A 66 -0.78 15.71 -14.91
C GLU A 66 -1.23 14.40 -14.24
N ASN A 67 -0.40 13.83 -13.38
CA ASN A 67 -0.67 12.62 -12.61
C ASN A 67 -0.76 12.91 -11.11
N ALA A 68 -0.95 14.17 -10.72
CA ALA A 68 -1.09 14.54 -9.32
C ALA A 68 -2.19 13.69 -8.66
N PRO A 69 -1.96 13.14 -7.47
CA PRO A 69 -2.95 12.32 -6.81
C PRO A 69 -4.20 13.16 -6.54
N ALA A 70 -5.34 12.64 -6.95
CA ALA A 70 -6.64 13.22 -6.60
C ALA A 70 -7.27 12.37 -5.48
N ASP A 71 -8.06 12.98 -4.62
CA ASP A 71 -8.91 12.23 -3.71
C ASP A 71 -10.11 11.67 -4.49
N ASP A 72 -9.90 10.51 -5.08
CA ASP A 72 -10.91 9.77 -5.83
C ASP A 72 -11.76 8.85 -4.94
N PHE A 73 -11.51 8.82 -3.62
CA PHE A 73 -12.13 7.87 -2.71
C PHE A 73 -13.66 7.88 -2.79
N ALA A 74 -14.29 9.06 -2.75
CA ALA A 74 -15.75 9.15 -2.78
C ALA A 74 -16.37 8.59 -4.08
N ALA A 75 -15.66 8.66 -5.19
CA ALA A 75 -16.11 8.14 -6.48
C ALA A 75 -15.98 6.62 -6.58
N VAL A 76 -15.09 5.99 -5.80
CA VAL A 76 -14.76 4.57 -5.97
C VAL A 76 -15.11 3.68 -4.77
N CYS A 77 -15.36 4.27 -3.58
CA CYS A 77 -15.51 3.51 -2.33
C CYS A 77 -16.71 2.55 -2.30
N GLU A 78 -17.73 2.79 -3.12
CA GLU A 78 -18.93 1.94 -3.24
C GLU A 78 -18.92 1.09 -4.52
N LEU A 79 -17.87 1.15 -5.32
CA LEU A 79 -17.79 0.36 -6.54
C LEU A 79 -17.64 -1.14 -6.21
N PRO A 80 -18.28 -2.02 -7.00
CA PRO A 80 -18.00 -3.44 -6.92
C PRO A 80 -16.54 -3.72 -7.29
N TYR A 81 -15.96 -4.79 -6.75
CA TYR A 81 -14.54 -5.13 -6.97
C TYR A 81 -14.17 -5.17 -8.47
N ALA A 82 -15.04 -5.69 -9.33
CA ALA A 82 -14.81 -5.76 -10.78
C ALA A 82 -14.66 -4.40 -11.47
N ALA A 83 -15.20 -3.34 -10.87
CA ALA A 83 -15.13 -1.97 -11.41
C ALA A 83 -13.94 -1.16 -10.87
N LEU A 84 -13.21 -1.70 -9.88
CA LEU A 84 -12.03 -1.03 -9.33
C LEU A 84 -10.89 -1.05 -10.36
N THR A 85 -10.41 0.14 -10.69
CA THR A 85 -9.25 0.30 -11.58
C THR A 85 -7.96 0.23 -10.77
N ARG A 86 -6.83 0.08 -11.44
CA ARG A 86 -5.50 0.09 -10.80
C ARG A 86 -4.70 1.35 -11.19
N THR A 87 -5.42 2.38 -11.62
CA THR A 87 -4.85 3.61 -12.20
C THR A 87 -5.01 4.84 -11.31
N SER A 88 -5.95 4.80 -10.36
CA SER A 88 -6.12 5.85 -9.36
C SER A 88 -5.78 5.33 -7.97
N MET A 89 -5.45 6.21 -7.04
CA MET A 89 -4.87 5.84 -5.76
C MET A 89 -5.86 5.05 -4.88
N ALA A 90 -7.05 5.60 -4.63
CA ALA A 90 -8.04 4.93 -3.77
C ALA A 90 -8.52 3.63 -4.40
N SER A 91 -8.78 3.62 -5.71
CA SER A 91 -9.24 2.43 -6.42
C SER A 91 -8.19 1.32 -6.42
N ALA A 92 -6.91 1.66 -6.65
CA ALA A 92 -5.82 0.69 -6.61
C ALA A 92 -5.61 0.11 -5.20
N LEU A 93 -5.72 0.93 -4.16
CA LEU A 93 -5.62 0.49 -2.77
C LEU A 93 -6.79 -0.41 -2.38
N LEU A 94 -8.03 -0.02 -2.70
CA LEU A 94 -9.22 -0.85 -2.46
C LEU A 94 -9.11 -2.20 -3.16
N TRP A 95 -8.67 -2.20 -4.42
CA TRP A 95 -8.44 -3.43 -5.16
C TRP A 95 -7.38 -4.32 -4.48
N ALA A 96 -6.25 -3.75 -4.11
CA ALA A 96 -5.14 -4.47 -3.48
C ALA A 96 -5.54 -5.08 -2.13
N VAL A 97 -6.15 -4.26 -1.25
CA VAL A 97 -6.57 -4.71 0.08
C VAL A 97 -7.61 -5.81 -0.02
N ARG A 98 -8.67 -5.66 -0.83
CA ARG A 98 -9.71 -6.68 -1.00
C ARG A 98 -9.16 -7.97 -1.60
N THR A 99 -8.21 -7.88 -2.55
CA THR A 99 -7.50 -9.06 -3.06
C THR A 99 -6.74 -9.78 -1.94
N LEU A 100 -5.94 -9.05 -1.16
CA LEU A 100 -5.12 -9.62 -0.09
C LEU A 100 -5.97 -10.18 1.05
N GLN A 101 -7.05 -9.51 1.44
CA GLN A 101 -8.02 -10.04 2.43
C GLN A 101 -8.62 -11.38 1.97
N THR A 102 -8.84 -11.56 0.67
CA THR A 102 -9.39 -12.80 0.13
C THR A 102 -8.37 -13.93 0.11
N VAL A 103 -7.13 -13.66 -0.29
CA VAL A 103 -6.09 -14.71 -0.42
C VAL A 103 -5.34 -14.98 0.88
N CYS A 104 -5.37 -14.04 1.81
CA CYS A 104 -4.74 -14.12 3.13
C CYS A 104 -5.76 -13.73 4.23
N PRO A 105 -6.86 -14.49 4.42
CA PRO A 105 -7.97 -14.07 5.26
C PRO A 105 -7.60 -13.95 6.75
N ASN A 106 -6.52 -14.57 7.18
CA ASN A 106 -6.06 -14.53 8.56
C ASN A 106 -4.92 -13.52 8.77
N ALA A 107 -4.44 -12.85 7.72
CA ALA A 107 -3.37 -11.88 7.85
C ALA A 107 -3.89 -10.54 8.39
N ALA A 108 -3.18 -9.96 9.35
CA ALA A 108 -3.38 -8.57 9.73
C ALA A 108 -2.77 -7.66 8.65
N ILE A 109 -3.59 -6.81 8.04
CA ILE A 109 -3.14 -5.90 6.97
C ILE A 109 -3.00 -4.50 7.55
N PHE A 110 -1.84 -3.88 7.30
CA PHE A 110 -1.51 -2.53 7.72
C PHE A 110 -1.22 -1.67 6.49
N LEU A 111 -1.95 -0.57 6.34
CA LEU A 111 -1.64 0.49 5.39
C LEU A 111 -0.86 1.59 6.10
N ALA A 112 0.29 1.96 5.59
CA ALA A 112 1.06 3.08 6.12
C ALA A 112 0.85 4.33 5.28
N THR A 113 0.64 5.47 5.94
CA THR A 113 0.66 6.78 5.28
C THR A 113 2.08 7.13 4.85
N PRO A 114 2.27 8.00 3.82
CA PRO A 114 3.61 8.39 3.41
C PRO A 114 4.36 9.10 4.55
N LEU A 115 5.67 9.10 4.49
CA LEU A 115 6.49 10.00 5.30
C LEU A 115 6.35 11.43 4.78
N GLN A 116 6.61 12.42 5.63
CA GLN A 116 6.84 13.77 5.16
C GLN A 116 8.16 13.82 4.39
N THR A 117 8.20 14.64 3.35
CA THR A 117 9.40 14.79 2.52
C THR A 117 9.82 16.26 2.47
N TYR A 118 11.09 16.48 2.19
CA TYR A 118 11.62 17.80 1.88
C TYR A 118 12.15 17.79 0.44
N THR A 119 11.48 18.51 -0.44
CA THR A 119 11.92 18.68 -1.82
C THR A 119 11.37 20.00 -2.36
N PRO A 120 12.10 20.70 -3.24
CA PRO A 120 11.58 21.89 -3.91
C PRO A 120 10.50 21.59 -4.94
N GLN A 121 10.18 20.33 -5.21
CA GLN A 121 9.21 19.92 -6.22
C GLN A 121 7.80 19.97 -5.63
N GLU A 122 6.90 20.72 -6.29
CA GLU A 122 5.53 20.96 -5.82
C GLU A 122 4.71 19.67 -5.61
N TRP A 123 4.90 18.65 -6.46
CA TRP A 123 4.17 17.38 -6.36
C TRP A 123 4.53 16.53 -5.12
N MET A 124 5.56 16.91 -4.38
CA MET A 124 5.95 16.32 -3.10
C MET A 124 5.78 17.27 -1.92
N ASP A 125 5.04 18.34 -2.09
CA ASP A 125 4.75 19.28 -1.02
C ASP A 125 3.88 18.65 0.08
N GLU A 126 3.70 19.38 1.16
CA GLU A 126 2.90 18.93 2.30
C GLU A 126 1.44 18.67 1.92
N SER A 127 0.86 19.45 1.00
CA SER A 127 -0.53 19.32 0.59
C SER A 127 -0.79 17.99 -0.12
N HIS A 128 0.11 17.56 -0.98
CA HIS A 128 0.06 16.26 -1.64
C HIS A 128 0.27 15.12 -0.64
N GLY A 129 1.17 15.29 0.33
CA GLY A 129 1.36 14.34 1.41
C GLY A 129 0.11 14.15 2.27
N LEU A 130 -0.55 15.25 2.63
CA LEU A 130 -1.81 15.24 3.39
C LEU A 130 -2.96 14.61 2.61
N LEU A 131 -3.05 14.86 1.29
CA LEU A 131 -4.05 14.22 0.43
C LEU A 131 -3.83 12.70 0.40
N LYS A 132 -2.62 12.24 0.15
CA LYS A 132 -2.27 10.81 0.14
C LYS A 132 -2.58 10.16 1.49
N ARG A 133 -2.19 10.81 2.59
CA ARG A 133 -2.53 10.38 3.95
C ARG A 133 -4.03 10.20 4.13
N SER A 134 -4.83 11.20 3.74
CA SER A 134 -6.30 11.17 3.83
C SER A 134 -6.88 9.99 3.06
N VAL A 135 -6.46 9.76 1.83
CA VAL A 135 -6.94 8.65 0.99
C VAL A 135 -6.63 7.30 1.63
N ILE A 136 -5.40 7.10 2.12
CA ILE A 136 -4.99 5.85 2.79
C ILE A 136 -5.83 5.59 4.03
N GLN A 137 -6.05 6.60 4.87
CA GLN A 137 -6.88 6.49 6.08
C GLN A 137 -8.33 6.12 5.75
N LYS A 138 -8.93 6.76 4.73
CA LYS A 138 -10.28 6.44 4.25
C LYS A 138 -10.39 5.00 3.73
N VAL A 139 -9.39 4.54 2.96
CA VAL A 139 -9.35 3.16 2.48
C VAL A 139 -9.22 2.18 3.63
N ALA A 140 -8.32 2.43 4.59
CA ALA A 140 -8.17 1.57 5.76
C ALA A 140 -9.47 1.46 6.55
N GLN A 141 -10.13 2.59 6.82
CA GLN A 141 -11.42 2.63 7.50
C GLN A 141 -12.51 1.86 6.73
N LYS A 142 -12.61 2.05 5.41
CA LYS A 142 -13.61 1.38 4.55
C LYS A 142 -13.43 -0.13 4.51
N THR A 143 -12.19 -0.60 4.49
CA THR A 143 -11.86 -2.02 4.37
C THR A 143 -11.68 -2.73 5.71
N GLY A 144 -11.69 -1.99 6.82
CA GLY A 144 -11.49 -2.54 8.17
C GLY A 144 -10.06 -3.02 8.44
N VAL A 145 -9.08 -2.54 7.67
CA VAL A 145 -7.66 -2.84 7.93
C VAL A 145 -7.01 -1.77 8.80
N HIS A 146 -5.86 -2.08 9.36
CA HIS A 146 -5.14 -1.15 10.23
C HIS A 146 -4.47 -0.04 9.43
N CYS A 147 -4.34 1.14 10.04
CA CYS A 147 -3.63 2.27 9.44
C CYS A 147 -2.52 2.74 10.38
N ILE A 148 -1.28 2.76 9.89
CA ILE A 148 -0.12 3.34 10.58
C ILE A 148 0.08 4.76 10.03
N ASP A 149 -0.11 5.76 10.87
CA ASP A 149 0.05 7.17 10.48
C ASP A 149 1.52 7.59 10.54
N SER A 150 2.30 7.13 9.59
CA SER A 150 3.74 7.46 9.49
C SER A 150 3.98 8.93 9.20
N PHE A 151 3.01 9.65 8.62
CA PHE A 151 3.13 11.05 8.28
C PHE A 151 3.41 11.93 9.50
N TYR A 152 2.71 11.67 10.60
CA TYR A 152 2.90 12.41 11.85
C TYR A 152 3.56 11.57 12.96
N GLY A 153 3.33 10.26 12.97
CA GLY A 153 3.77 9.41 14.08
C GLY A 153 5.24 9.01 14.02
N SER A 154 5.83 8.95 12.83
CA SER A 154 7.22 8.48 12.68
C SER A 154 8.27 9.45 13.24
N GLY A 155 7.92 10.71 13.45
CA GLY A 155 8.86 11.78 13.79
C GLY A 155 9.75 12.24 12.62
N PHE A 156 9.63 11.60 11.44
CA PHE A 156 10.31 12.04 10.22
C PHE A 156 9.50 13.14 9.55
N ASP A 157 9.54 14.32 10.14
CA ASP A 157 8.86 15.50 9.60
C ASP A 157 9.71 16.22 8.53
N ARG A 158 9.14 17.25 7.92
CA ARG A 158 9.78 18.02 6.86
C ARG A 158 11.08 18.68 7.29
N SER A 159 11.21 19.10 8.57
CA SER A 159 12.42 19.71 9.08
C SER A 159 13.55 18.70 9.22
N VAL A 160 13.23 17.50 9.65
CA VAL A 160 14.16 16.37 9.75
C VAL A 160 14.55 15.89 8.36
N ALA A 161 13.59 15.70 7.47
CA ALA A 161 13.81 15.23 6.09
C ALA A 161 14.85 16.08 5.36
N ARG A 162 14.83 17.40 5.57
CA ARG A 162 15.81 18.33 4.97
C ARG A 162 17.28 17.96 5.24
N PHE A 163 17.58 17.36 6.38
CA PHE A 163 18.95 17.04 6.81
C PHE A 163 19.27 15.54 6.74
N HIS A 164 18.25 14.71 6.57
CA HIS A 164 18.35 13.25 6.70
C HIS A 164 17.85 12.50 5.45
N GLY A 165 18.14 13.03 4.27
CA GLY A 165 17.92 12.33 3.01
C GLY A 165 16.68 12.77 2.22
N GLU A 166 16.06 13.90 2.59
CA GLU A 166 14.97 14.54 1.83
C GLU A 166 13.76 13.62 1.60
N VAL A 167 13.77 12.86 0.50
CA VAL A 167 12.72 11.90 0.10
C VAL A 167 13.05 10.48 0.57
N HIS A 168 14.34 10.17 0.68
CA HIS A 168 14.84 8.85 1.06
C HIS A 168 15.58 8.95 2.40
N PRO A 169 14.94 8.60 3.52
CA PRO A 169 15.58 8.65 4.84
C PRO A 169 16.97 7.99 4.85
N ASP A 170 17.91 8.63 5.52
CA ASP A 170 19.23 8.05 5.74
C ASP A 170 19.15 6.81 6.65
N GLU A 171 20.27 6.14 6.88
CA GLU A 171 20.30 4.85 7.59
C GLU A 171 19.82 4.98 9.05
N GLU A 172 20.15 6.07 9.71
CA GLU A 172 19.69 6.32 11.08
C GLU A 172 18.17 6.43 11.14
N TRP A 173 17.59 7.20 10.23
CA TRP A 173 16.14 7.41 10.19
C TRP A 173 15.37 6.19 9.66
N LYS A 174 15.95 5.40 8.79
CA LYS A 174 15.35 4.09 8.40
C LYS A 174 15.16 3.19 9.61
N ILE A 175 16.15 3.13 10.51
CA ILE A 175 16.06 2.34 11.75
C ILE A 175 14.95 2.89 12.65
N ARG A 176 14.91 4.20 12.88
CA ARG A 176 13.88 4.84 13.72
C ARG A 176 12.47 4.64 13.19
N ILE A 177 12.28 4.74 11.86
CA ILE A 177 11.00 4.50 11.20
C ILE A 177 10.61 3.03 11.34
N ALA A 178 11.55 2.11 11.16
CA ALA A 178 11.30 0.68 11.34
C ALA A 178 10.88 0.36 12.77
N ASP A 179 11.55 0.92 13.78
CA ASP A 179 11.18 0.77 15.20
C ASP A 179 9.78 1.32 15.48
N PHE A 180 9.44 2.48 14.93
CA PHE A 180 8.09 3.04 15.04
C PHE A 180 7.04 2.10 14.45
N VAL A 181 7.24 1.66 13.20
CA VAL A 181 6.31 0.76 12.51
C VAL A 181 6.14 -0.56 13.27
N THR A 182 7.24 -1.14 13.76
CA THR A 182 7.21 -2.38 14.55
C THR A 182 6.37 -2.20 15.81
N LYS A 183 6.58 -1.13 16.58
CA LYS A 183 5.78 -0.83 17.77
C LYS A 183 4.30 -0.64 17.48
N GLU A 184 3.95 0.03 16.39
CA GLU A 184 2.56 0.20 15.97
C GLU A 184 1.90 -1.14 15.63
N ILE A 185 2.61 -2.03 14.92
CA ILE A 185 2.14 -3.38 14.60
C ILE A 185 1.96 -4.19 15.88
N GLU A 186 2.99 -4.25 16.73
CA GLU A 186 2.96 -4.99 17.99
C GLU A 186 1.86 -4.50 18.91
N SER A 187 1.72 -3.18 19.09
CA SER A 187 0.68 -2.59 19.93
C SER A 187 -0.74 -2.89 19.43
N THR A 188 -0.89 -3.14 18.13
CA THR A 188 -2.16 -3.50 17.53
C THR A 188 -2.49 -4.99 17.69
N LEU A 189 -1.48 -5.85 17.49
CA LEU A 189 -1.67 -7.31 17.51
C LEU A 189 -1.70 -7.89 18.93
N TYR A 190 -0.97 -7.28 19.87
CA TYR A 190 -0.77 -7.80 21.24
C TYR A 190 -1.33 -6.85 22.30
N LYS A 191 -2.43 -6.13 21.99
CA LYS A 191 -3.17 -5.38 23.01
C LYS A 191 -3.70 -6.39 24.04
N GLU A 192 -3.11 -6.35 25.24
CA GLU A 192 -3.65 -6.98 26.45
C GLU A 192 -4.91 -6.22 26.94
#